data_b62b78f5edf8b48520e636afd5d6fe95
#
_entry.id   b62b78f5edf8b48520e636afd5d6fe95
#
_cell.length_a   1.000
_cell.length_b   1.000
_cell.length_c   1.000
_cell.angle_alpha   90.00
_cell.angle_beta   90.00
_cell.angle_gamma   90.00
#
_symmetry.space_group_name_H-M   'P 1'
#
loop_
_entity.id
_entity.type
_entity.pdbx_description
1 polymer ?
#
loop_
_entity_poly.entity_id
_entity_poly.type
_entity_poly.pdbx_seq_one_letter_code
_entity_poly.pdbx_strand_id
1 'polypeptide(L)'
;MQTINGVTIKRYAELICSTTDTVTEEEFWQAIEKEGISRDKWQPIKDGWNAELFRPENYLTLQQEYNNALEEAVEKKNNGNPPCSLETFTDLNAQFYYRKDPDNNNEVMEYTKVLESNNIAPLKWTEYSAYWAPKTARDEYSQKYYDLLNIASAKYMET
;
A
#
# COMPACT_ATOMS: atom_id res chain seq x y z
N MET A 1 14.75 -15.45 -14.77
CA MET A 1 14.03 -14.56 -13.80
C MET A 1 14.95 -13.40 -13.47
N GLN A 2 14.47 -12.16 -13.65
CA GLN A 2 15.27 -10.96 -13.39
C GLN A 2 15.51 -10.79 -11.88
N THR A 3 16.73 -10.39 -11.51
CA THR A 3 17.10 -10.06 -10.12
C THR A 3 17.86 -8.75 -10.07
N ILE A 4 17.70 -8.01 -8.99
CA ILE A 4 18.48 -6.82 -8.66
C ILE A 4 19.22 -7.11 -7.36
N ASN A 5 20.55 -7.12 -7.42
CA ASN A 5 21.41 -7.53 -6.31
C ASN A 5 21.00 -8.87 -5.65
N GLY A 6 20.60 -9.84 -6.50
CA GLY A 6 20.17 -11.18 -6.07
C GLY A 6 18.72 -11.26 -5.57
N VAL A 7 17.98 -10.15 -5.53
CA VAL A 7 16.58 -10.09 -5.07
C VAL A 7 15.64 -10.11 -6.28
N THR A 8 14.71 -11.07 -6.33
CA THR A 8 13.63 -11.14 -7.33
C THR A 8 12.52 -10.13 -6.98
N ILE A 9 11.63 -9.83 -7.94
CA ILE A 9 10.47 -8.97 -7.69
C ILE A 9 9.55 -9.54 -6.60
N LYS A 10 9.36 -10.85 -6.57
CA LYS A 10 8.60 -11.52 -5.51
C LYS A 10 9.24 -11.31 -4.14
N ARG A 11 10.55 -11.52 -4.05
CA ARG A 11 11.29 -11.30 -2.79
C ARG A 11 11.26 -9.83 -2.37
N TYR A 12 11.30 -8.90 -3.32
CA TYR A 12 11.16 -7.47 -3.05
C TYR A 12 9.78 -7.15 -2.43
N ALA A 13 8.70 -7.71 -2.97
CA ALA A 13 7.36 -7.57 -2.39
C ALA A 13 7.26 -8.12 -0.96
N GLU A 14 7.87 -9.28 -0.68
CA GLU A 14 7.95 -9.85 0.67
C GLU A 14 8.71 -8.94 1.64
N LEU A 15 9.81 -8.35 1.20
CA LEU A 15 10.59 -7.38 1.98
C LEU A 15 9.77 -6.13 2.29
N ILE A 16 9.04 -5.59 1.34
CA ILE A 16 8.12 -4.46 1.58
C ILE A 16 7.05 -4.88 2.60
N CYS A 17 6.43 -6.05 2.45
CA CYS A 17 5.43 -6.55 3.39
C CYS A 17 5.98 -6.67 4.82
N SER A 18 7.23 -7.08 4.99
CA SER A 18 7.86 -7.22 6.33
C SER A 18 8.04 -5.88 7.06
N THR A 19 8.01 -4.76 6.34
CA THR A 19 8.17 -3.41 6.92
C THR A 19 6.87 -2.70 7.25
N THR A 20 5.71 -3.26 6.90
CA THR A 20 4.42 -2.55 6.98
C THR A 20 3.92 -2.27 8.41
N ASP A 21 4.45 -2.96 9.41
CA ASP A 21 4.14 -2.69 10.83
C ASP A 21 5.13 -1.73 11.51
N THR A 22 6.15 -1.27 10.79
CA THR A 22 7.16 -0.37 11.34
C THR A 22 6.67 1.07 11.38
N VAL A 23 6.97 1.76 12.47
CA VAL A 23 6.58 3.16 12.68
C VAL A 23 7.82 4.07 12.68
N THR A 24 8.94 3.55 13.19
CA THR A 24 10.21 4.28 13.28
C THR A 24 11.20 3.78 12.22
N GLU A 25 12.19 4.62 11.91
CA GLU A 25 13.28 4.25 11.01
C GLU A 25 14.08 3.05 11.55
N GLU A 26 14.31 2.99 12.86
CA GLU A 26 15.04 1.87 13.46
C GLU A 26 14.27 0.56 13.36
N GLU A 27 12.95 0.56 13.59
CA GLU A 27 12.10 -0.62 13.38
C GLU A 27 12.13 -1.09 11.92
N PHE A 28 12.12 -0.14 10.99
CA PHE A 28 12.24 -0.45 9.56
C PHE A 28 13.56 -1.18 9.26
N TRP A 29 14.67 -0.69 9.76
CA TRP A 29 15.96 -1.32 9.54
C TRP A 29 16.06 -2.68 10.21
N GLN A 30 15.52 -2.85 11.41
CA GLN A 30 15.46 -4.14 12.09
C GLN A 30 14.63 -5.16 11.29
N ALA A 31 13.52 -4.73 10.69
CA ALA A 31 12.71 -5.60 9.83
C ALA A 31 13.48 -6.07 8.59
N ILE A 32 14.17 -5.17 7.91
CA ILE A 32 14.98 -5.47 6.71
C ILE A 32 16.17 -6.37 7.05
N GLU A 33 16.88 -6.08 8.14
CA GLU A 33 18.04 -6.87 8.59
C GLU A 33 17.62 -8.29 9.02
N LYS A 34 16.46 -8.44 9.66
CA LYS A 34 15.87 -9.74 10.02
C LYS A 34 15.59 -10.61 8.78
N GLU A 35 15.29 -9.99 7.66
CA GLU A 35 15.09 -10.66 6.36
C GLU A 35 16.43 -10.96 5.63
N GLY A 36 17.58 -10.67 6.26
CA GLY A 36 18.91 -10.96 5.72
C GLY A 36 19.45 -9.91 4.75
N ILE A 37 18.86 -8.73 4.70
CA ILE A 37 19.29 -7.63 3.84
C ILE A 37 19.97 -6.56 4.72
N SER A 38 21.24 -6.28 4.46
CA SER A 38 21.96 -5.21 5.15
C SER A 38 21.56 -3.81 4.64
N ARG A 39 21.72 -2.79 5.46
CA ARG A 39 21.35 -1.39 5.15
C ARG A 39 21.97 -0.88 3.85
N ASP A 40 23.23 -1.20 3.62
CA ASP A 40 23.97 -0.81 2.42
C ASP A 40 23.43 -1.45 1.12
N LYS A 41 22.82 -2.64 1.22
CA LYS A 41 22.22 -3.34 0.09
C LYS A 41 20.80 -2.92 -0.20
N TRP A 42 20.07 -2.42 0.80
CA TRP A 42 18.64 -2.09 0.65
C TRP A 42 18.39 -1.00 -0.39
N GLN A 43 19.11 0.12 -0.30
CA GLN A 43 18.86 1.24 -1.20
C GLN A 43 19.07 0.89 -2.68
N PRO A 44 20.16 0.21 -3.08
CA PRO A 44 20.31 -0.26 -4.47
C PRO A 44 19.22 -1.24 -4.93
N ILE A 45 18.70 -2.10 -4.05
CA ILE A 45 17.60 -3.01 -4.37
C ILE A 45 16.31 -2.23 -4.61
N LYS A 46 15.96 -1.33 -3.69
CA LYS A 46 14.78 -0.48 -3.76
C LYS A 46 14.78 0.39 -5.01
N ASP A 47 15.87 1.11 -5.25
CA ASP A 47 15.98 2.03 -6.40
C ASP A 47 15.93 1.26 -7.71
N GLY A 48 16.59 0.12 -7.77
CA GLY A 48 16.58 -0.74 -8.96
C GLY A 48 15.17 -1.27 -9.28
N TRP A 49 14.45 -1.81 -8.30
CA TRP A 49 13.09 -2.29 -8.53
C TRP A 49 12.11 -1.17 -8.81
N ASN A 50 12.23 -0.02 -8.14
CA ASN A 50 11.40 1.14 -8.47
C ASN A 50 11.63 1.61 -9.91
N ALA A 51 12.89 1.69 -10.37
CA ALA A 51 13.20 2.04 -11.75
C ALA A 51 12.56 1.06 -12.76
N GLU A 52 12.63 -0.25 -12.51
CA GLU A 52 12.02 -1.26 -13.36
C GLU A 52 10.48 -1.20 -13.37
N LEU A 53 9.85 -1.03 -12.20
CA LEU A 53 8.39 -0.93 -12.06
C LEU A 53 7.81 0.30 -12.76
N PHE A 54 8.55 1.41 -12.83
CA PHE A 54 8.09 2.63 -13.52
C PHE A 54 8.44 2.68 -15.00
N ARG A 55 9.10 1.67 -15.57
CA ARG A 55 9.33 1.59 -17.02
C ARG A 55 8.03 1.31 -17.76
N PRO A 56 7.68 2.09 -18.80
CA PRO A 56 6.45 1.89 -19.56
C PRO A 56 6.28 0.47 -20.12
N GLU A 57 7.35 -0.14 -20.58
CA GLU A 57 7.35 -1.51 -21.12
C GLU A 57 7.03 -2.59 -20.07
N ASN A 58 7.28 -2.32 -18.80
CA ASN A 58 7.05 -3.23 -17.68
C ASN A 58 5.70 -3.02 -16.98
N TYR A 59 4.99 -1.94 -17.34
CA TYR A 59 3.81 -1.48 -16.59
C TYR A 59 2.72 -2.55 -16.41
N LEU A 60 2.42 -3.34 -17.45
CA LEU A 60 1.37 -4.35 -17.37
C LEU A 60 1.84 -5.69 -16.78
N THR A 61 3.10 -6.05 -16.98
CA THR A 61 3.62 -7.38 -16.61
C THR A 61 4.30 -7.38 -15.25
N LEU A 62 5.31 -6.54 -15.08
CA LEU A 62 6.10 -6.51 -13.84
C LEU A 62 5.31 -5.92 -12.67
N GLN A 63 4.51 -4.88 -12.90
CA GLN A 63 3.63 -4.35 -11.86
C GLN A 63 2.58 -5.36 -11.42
N GLN A 64 2.00 -6.12 -12.36
CA GLN A 64 1.05 -7.17 -12.00
C GLN A 64 1.73 -8.28 -11.18
N GLU A 65 2.95 -8.69 -11.56
CA GLU A 65 3.73 -9.67 -10.81
C GLU A 65 4.05 -9.17 -9.38
N TYR A 66 4.47 -7.92 -9.26
CA TYR A 66 4.73 -7.28 -7.97
C TYR A 66 3.46 -7.20 -7.10
N ASN A 67 2.35 -6.74 -7.66
CA ASN A 67 1.09 -6.59 -6.92
C ASN A 67 0.56 -7.94 -6.44
N ASN A 68 0.60 -8.98 -7.29
CA ASN A 68 0.21 -10.33 -6.89
C ASN A 68 1.10 -10.88 -5.77
N ALA A 69 2.41 -10.68 -5.88
CA ALA A 69 3.35 -11.12 -4.85
C ALA A 69 3.14 -10.39 -3.52
N LEU A 70 2.82 -9.10 -3.56
CA LEU A 70 2.54 -8.31 -2.36
C LEU A 70 1.20 -8.72 -1.73
N GLU A 71 0.14 -8.96 -2.52
CA GLU A 71 -1.13 -9.51 -2.05
C GLU A 71 -0.90 -10.84 -1.31
N GLU A 72 -0.17 -11.80 -1.94
CA GLU A 72 0.16 -13.09 -1.34
C GLU A 72 0.93 -12.94 -0.01
N ALA A 73 1.92 -12.04 0.02
CA ALA A 73 2.72 -11.79 1.22
C ALA A 73 1.87 -11.22 2.38
N VAL A 74 0.97 -10.29 2.08
CA VAL A 74 0.04 -9.70 3.06
C VAL A 74 -0.95 -10.74 3.58
N GLU A 75 -1.53 -11.56 2.71
CA GLU A 75 -2.43 -12.65 3.11
C GLU A 75 -1.72 -13.65 4.03
N LYS A 76 -0.52 -14.05 3.67
CA LYS A 76 0.29 -14.96 4.49
C LYS A 76 0.62 -14.35 5.86
N LYS A 77 1.04 -13.10 5.90
CA LYS A 77 1.35 -12.37 7.13
C LYS A 77 0.16 -12.32 8.09
N ASN A 78 -1.03 -12.12 7.57
CA ASN A 78 -2.27 -11.94 8.34
C ASN A 78 -3.08 -13.25 8.49
N ASN A 79 -2.53 -14.40 8.12
CA ASN A 79 -3.22 -15.71 8.16
C ASN A 79 -4.57 -15.70 7.40
N GLY A 80 -4.63 -15.01 6.26
CA GLY A 80 -5.83 -14.84 5.44
C GLY A 80 -6.85 -13.82 5.96
N ASN A 81 -6.61 -13.20 7.12
CA ASN A 81 -7.49 -12.17 7.64
C ASN A 81 -7.21 -10.80 6.98
N PRO A 82 -8.24 -9.96 6.80
CA PRO A 82 -8.02 -8.61 6.32
C PRO A 82 -7.23 -7.77 7.35
N PRO A 83 -6.25 -6.97 6.90
CA PRO A 83 -5.46 -6.10 7.79
C PRO A 83 -6.26 -4.91 8.36
N CYS A 84 -7.37 -4.57 7.73
CA CYS A 84 -8.40 -3.66 8.23
C CYS A 84 -9.76 -4.04 7.65
N SER A 85 -10.85 -3.48 8.17
CA SER A 85 -12.19 -3.70 7.59
C SER A 85 -12.32 -3.05 6.20
N LEU A 86 -13.24 -3.57 5.37
CA LEU A 86 -13.55 -2.96 4.09
C LEU A 86 -14.10 -1.54 4.27
N GLU A 87 -14.87 -1.30 5.33
CA GLU A 87 -15.41 0.01 5.70
C GLU A 87 -14.26 1.01 5.96
N THR A 88 -13.23 0.62 6.72
CA THR A 88 -12.05 1.46 6.97
C THR A 88 -11.30 1.76 5.68
N PHE A 89 -11.03 0.75 4.86
CA PHE A 89 -10.35 0.93 3.57
C PHE A 89 -11.12 1.88 2.65
N THR A 90 -12.44 1.72 2.59
CA THR A 90 -13.31 2.55 1.75
C THR A 90 -13.41 3.99 2.25
N ASP A 91 -13.52 4.19 3.55
CA ASP A 91 -13.55 5.53 4.14
C ASP A 91 -12.24 6.30 3.89
N LEU A 92 -11.09 5.63 3.99
CA LEU A 92 -9.79 6.24 3.63
C LEU A 92 -9.73 6.64 2.16
N ASN A 93 -10.22 5.79 1.24
CA ASN A 93 -10.30 6.15 -0.18
C ASN A 93 -11.22 7.36 -0.40
N ALA A 94 -12.36 7.44 0.28
CA ALA A 94 -13.24 8.60 0.21
C ALA A 94 -12.54 9.88 0.71
N GLN A 95 -11.76 9.77 1.78
CA GLN A 95 -10.98 10.90 2.28
C GLN A 95 -9.93 11.36 1.27
N PHE A 96 -9.20 10.46 0.61
CA PHE A 96 -8.21 10.82 -0.41
C PHE A 96 -8.79 11.59 -1.58
N TYR A 97 -10.04 11.32 -1.93
CA TYR A 97 -10.69 11.97 -3.07
C TYR A 97 -11.44 13.26 -2.70
N TYR A 98 -12.01 13.34 -1.50
CA TYR A 98 -13.04 14.37 -1.21
C TYR A 98 -12.80 15.17 0.05
N ARG A 99 -11.99 14.68 1.02
CA ARG A 99 -11.76 15.42 2.26
C ARG A 99 -11.03 16.72 2.00
N LYS A 100 -11.60 17.82 2.49
CA LYS A 100 -11.03 19.17 2.33
C LYS A 100 -10.02 19.47 3.44
N ASP A 101 -8.99 20.22 3.09
CA ASP A 101 -7.99 20.74 4.02
C ASP A 101 -8.34 22.19 4.39
N PRO A 102 -8.82 22.45 5.60
CA PRO A 102 -9.19 23.81 6.02
C PRO A 102 -7.97 24.75 6.10
N ASP A 103 -6.77 24.20 6.27
CA ASP A 103 -5.53 24.96 6.36
C ASP A 103 -4.95 25.29 4.96
N ASN A 104 -5.52 24.71 3.90
CA ASN A 104 -5.10 24.89 2.52
C ASN A 104 -6.27 25.29 1.60
N ASN A 105 -6.93 26.41 1.89
CA ASN A 105 -8.01 26.98 1.07
C ASN A 105 -9.15 26.01 0.71
N ASN A 106 -9.41 25.01 1.54
CA ASN A 106 -10.38 23.94 1.27
C ASN A 106 -10.10 23.15 -0.01
N GLU A 107 -8.86 23.04 -0.44
CA GLU A 107 -8.44 22.08 -1.45
C GLU A 107 -8.54 20.65 -0.90
N VAL A 108 -8.48 19.65 -1.79
CA VAL A 108 -8.46 18.25 -1.35
C VAL A 108 -7.21 18.02 -0.50
N MET A 109 -7.42 17.41 0.68
CA MET A 109 -6.33 17.15 1.62
C MET A 109 -5.27 16.23 1.01
N GLU A 110 -4.01 16.56 1.21
CA GLU A 110 -2.90 15.73 0.76
C GLU A 110 -2.94 14.34 1.38
N TYR A 111 -2.54 13.35 0.61
CA TYR A 111 -2.50 11.94 0.98
C TYR A 111 -1.82 11.69 2.34
N THR A 112 -0.65 12.27 2.57
CA THR A 112 0.09 12.13 3.81
C THR A 112 -0.66 12.67 5.02
N LYS A 113 -1.32 13.82 4.88
CA LYS A 113 -2.16 14.41 5.93
C LYS A 113 -3.38 13.56 6.25
N VAL A 114 -4.00 12.93 5.25
CA VAL A 114 -5.11 11.99 5.47
C VAL A 114 -4.62 10.82 6.32
N LEU A 115 -3.50 10.20 5.98
CA LEU A 115 -2.94 9.08 6.75
C LEU A 115 -2.59 9.49 8.18
N GLU A 116 -1.89 10.60 8.36
CA GLU A 116 -1.53 11.14 9.67
C GLU A 116 -2.78 11.41 10.55
N SER A 117 -3.82 12.03 9.98
CA SER A 117 -5.06 12.34 10.71
C SER A 117 -5.86 11.09 11.11
N ASN A 118 -5.58 9.95 10.49
CA ASN A 118 -6.16 8.65 10.82
C ASN A 118 -5.19 7.75 11.62
N ASN A 119 -4.02 8.25 12.02
CA ASN A 119 -2.97 7.51 12.70
C ASN A 119 -2.50 6.27 11.93
N ILE A 120 -2.38 6.39 10.62
CA ILE A 120 -1.94 5.31 9.72
C ILE A 120 -0.58 5.67 9.14
N ALA A 121 0.43 4.83 9.40
CA ALA A 121 1.72 4.96 8.75
C ALA A 121 1.62 4.66 7.24
N PRO A 122 2.40 5.34 6.37
CA PRO A 122 2.36 5.11 4.93
C PRO A 122 2.57 3.66 4.50
N LEU A 123 3.48 2.93 5.18
CA LEU A 123 3.72 1.52 4.92
C LEU A 123 2.52 0.64 5.34
N LYS A 124 1.79 1.04 6.38
CA LYS A 124 0.55 0.33 6.78
C LYS A 124 -0.57 0.49 5.75
N TRP A 125 -0.67 1.67 5.14
CA TRP A 125 -1.58 1.86 4.01
C TRP A 125 -1.20 0.96 2.81
N THR A 126 0.08 0.74 2.56
CA THR A 126 0.54 -0.22 1.53
C THR A 126 -0.01 -1.62 1.78
N GLU A 127 -0.02 -2.08 3.03
CA GLU A 127 -0.61 -3.37 3.42
C GLU A 127 -2.13 -3.42 3.17
N TYR A 128 -2.86 -2.38 3.60
CA TYR A 128 -4.32 -2.29 3.39
C TYR A 128 -4.68 -2.31 1.90
N SER A 129 -3.97 -1.51 1.12
CA SER A 129 -4.16 -1.40 -0.33
C SER A 129 -3.81 -2.69 -1.05
N ALA A 130 -2.72 -3.36 -0.70
CA ALA A 130 -2.32 -4.63 -1.29
C ALA A 130 -3.36 -5.74 -1.07
N TYR A 131 -4.03 -5.74 0.08
CA TYR A 131 -5.09 -6.71 0.39
C TYR A 131 -6.40 -6.36 -0.32
N TRP A 132 -6.88 -5.11 -0.20
CA TRP A 132 -8.23 -4.73 -0.62
C TRP A 132 -8.35 -4.30 -2.08
N ALA A 133 -7.35 -3.62 -2.65
CA ALA A 133 -7.47 -3.11 -4.02
C ALA A 133 -7.76 -4.21 -5.06
N PRO A 134 -7.05 -5.36 -5.09
CA PRO A 134 -7.39 -6.43 -6.02
C PRO A 134 -8.75 -7.06 -5.75
N LYS A 135 -9.18 -7.16 -4.50
CA LYS A 135 -10.46 -7.77 -4.11
C LYS A 135 -11.65 -6.87 -4.47
N THR A 136 -11.53 -5.57 -4.28
CA THR A 136 -12.57 -4.60 -4.66
C THR A 136 -12.69 -4.39 -6.18
N ALA A 137 -11.66 -4.75 -6.94
CA ALA A 137 -11.70 -4.80 -8.40
C ALA A 137 -12.35 -6.08 -8.95
N ARG A 138 -12.55 -7.11 -8.13
CA ARG A 138 -13.21 -8.37 -8.49
C ARG A 138 -14.70 -8.31 -8.13
N ASP A 139 -15.53 -9.07 -8.82
CA ASP A 139 -16.99 -9.06 -8.67
C ASP A 139 -17.49 -9.30 -7.23
N GLU A 140 -16.75 -10.11 -6.44
CA GLU A 140 -17.14 -10.47 -5.08
C GLU A 140 -17.29 -9.27 -4.13
N TYR A 141 -16.37 -8.31 -4.19
CA TYR A 141 -16.38 -7.14 -3.30
C TYR A 141 -16.68 -5.82 -3.99
N SER A 142 -16.75 -5.81 -5.30
CA SER A 142 -16.89 -4.59 -6.10
C SER A 142 -18.17 -3.81 -5.74
N GLN A 143 -19.32 -4.47 -5.72
CA GLN A 143 -20.59 -3.80 -5.42
C GLN A 143 -20.61 -3.24 -4.00
N LYS A 144 -20.20 -4.05 -3.01
CA LYS A 144 -20.14 -3.60 -1.60
C LYS A 144 -19.19 -2.43 -1.41
N TYR A 145 -18.05 -2.44 -2.09
CA TYR A 145 -17.08 -1.35 -2.07
C TYR A 145 -17.69 -0.05 -2.60
N TYR A 146 -18.36 -0.09 -3.75
CA TYR A 146 -18.99 1.11 -4.33
C TYR A 146 -20.15 1.63 -3.49
N ASP A 147 -20.95 0.78 -2.89
CA ASP A 147 -22.03 1.19 -1.98
C ASP A 147 -21.46 1.92 -0.75
N LEU A 148 -20.42 1.35 -0.15
CA LEU A 148 -19.71 1.97 0.98
C LEU A 148 -19.00 3.27 0.56
N LEU A 149 -18.39 3.33 -0.61
CA LEU A 149 -17.71 4.51 -1.13
C LEU A 149 -18.70 5.68 -1.32
N ASN A 150 -19.89 5.41 -1.86
CA ASN A 150 -20.93 6.42 -2.00
C ASN A 150 -21.36 7.00 -0.65
N ILE A 151 -21.55 6.14 0.36
CA ILE A 151 -21.90 6.57 1.71
C ILE A 151 -20.78 7.39 2.35
N ALA A 152 -19.54 6.90 2.27
CA ALA A 152 -18.39 7.56 2.85
C ALA A 152 -18.08 8.90 2.16
N SER A 153 -18.18 8.95 0.83
CA SER A 153 -17.91 10.16 0.04
C SER A 153 -18.87 11.30 0.39
N ALA A 154 -20.14 11.00 0.65
CA ALA A 154 -21.13 12.01 1.04
C ALA A 154 -20.70 12.80 2.27
N LYS A 155 -20.03 12.15 3.24
CA LYS A 155 -19.53 12.81 4.47
C LYS A 155 -18.50 13.92 4.19
N TYR A 156 -17.71 13.75 3.13
CA TYR A 156 -16.58 14.64 2.81
C TYR A 156 -16.89 15.62 1.67
N MET A 157 -17.92 15.35 0.88
CA MET A 157 -18.36 16.24 -0.20
C MET A 157 -19.22 17.42 0.30
N GLU A 158 -19.89 17.24 1.44
CA GLU A 158 -20.78 18.25 2.04
C GLU A 158 -20.05 19.25 2.97
N THR A 159 -18.78 19.02 3.23
CA THR A 159 -17.93 19.89 4.05
C THR A 159 -16.97 20.69 3.20
#